data_567773cb6287e31b2efa2df16101c2e7
#
_entry.id   567773cb6287e31b2efa2df16101c2e7
#
_cell.length_a   1.000
_cell.length_b   1.000
_cell.length_c   1.000
_cell.angle_alpha   90.00
_cell.angle_beta   90.00
_cell.angle_gamma   90.00
#
_symmetry.space_group_name_H-M   'P 1'
#
loop_
_entity.id
_entity.type
_entity.pdbx_description
1 polymer ?
#
loop_
_entity_poly.entity_id
_entity_poly.type
_entity_poly.pdbx_seq_one_letter_code
_entity_poly.pdbx_strand_id
1 'polypeptide(L)'
;EIGVRLVGSEMCIRDSIGFGRIGQSTGKIASALGMRVLAYDTLISDAGKHIAEYVPLDSIYSESDVIALHCPLFPETKGIINKDSIAKMKNGVILLNNSRGPLIVEQDLADALNSGKVAAAGLDVVSTEPIHGDNPLLAAPNCIITPHISWAPKESRQRIMDCTIENVRYYTEDHPVNVINN
;
A
#
# COMPACT_ATOMS: atom_id res chain seq x y z
N GLU A 1 -22.01 -7.94 12.02
CA GLU A 1 -21.58 -6.97 13.05
C GLU A 1 -20.12 -6.53 12.79
N ILE A 2 -19.93 -5.58 11.91
CA ILE A 2 -18.61 -4.91 11.67
C ILE A 2 -18.47 -3.69 12.59
N GLY A 3 -19.21 -3.62 13.65
CA GLY A 3 -19.50 -2.34 14.27
C GLY A 3 -18.57 -1.86 15.36
N VAL A 4 -17.77 -2.66 16.04
CA VAL A 4 -17.22 -2.20 17.32
C VAL A 4 -15.71 -2.41 17.53
N ARG A 5 -15.04 -3.11 16.64
CA ARG A 5 -13.59 -3.35 16.79
C ARG A 5 -12.67 -2.31 16.17
N LEU A 6 -13.19 -1.40 15.37
CA LEU A 6 -12.39 -0.31 14.78
C LEU A 6 -12.37 0.96 15.63
N VAL A 7 -13.26 1.07 16.62
CA VAL A 7 -13.33 2.21 17.54
C VAL A 7 -13.56 1.69 18.95
N GLY A 8 -12.51 1.36 19.66
CA GLY A 8 -12.59 1.11 21.09
C GLY A 8 -11.68 0.02 21.61
N SER A 9 -10.76 0.39 22.43
CA SER A 9 -9.96 -0.30 23.44
C SER A 9 -8.80 -1.21 23.02
N GLU A 10 -8.67 -1.66 21.78
CA GLU A 10 -7.42 -2.24 21.28
C GLU A 10 -7.03 -1.52 20.00
N MET A 11 -5.90 -0.82 20.04
CA MET A 11 -5.38 -0.09 18.89
C MET A 11 -5.04 -1.07 17.78
N CYS A 12 -5.84 -1.04 16.71
CA CYS A 12 -5.52 -1.73 15.47
C CYS A 12 -4.15 -1.22 14.98
N ILE A 13 -3.20 -2.11 14.75
CA ILE A 13 -1.88 -1.76 14.25
C ILE A 13 -1.98 -1.75 12.72
N ARG A 14 -1.77 -0.57 12.13
CA ARG A 14 -1.73 -0.41 10.69
C ARG A 14 -0.34 -0.04 10.23
N ASP A 15 0.19 -0.81 9.28
CA ASP A 15 1.58 -0.72 8.90
C ASP A 15 1.76 -0.43 7.42
N SER A 16 2.91 0.17 7.10
CA SER A 16 3.27 0.55 5.75
C SER A 16 4.61 -0.07 5.35
N ILE A 17 4.59 -0.82 4.26
CA ILE A 17 5.81 -1.22 3.55
C ILE A 17 6.07 -0.18 2.46
N GLY A 18 7.10 0.65 2.68
CA GLY A 18 7.36 1.89 1.97
C GLY A 18 6.70 3.08 2.69
N PHE A 19 7.51 4.01 3.22
CA PHE A 19 7.01 5.14 4.01
C PHE A 19 7.45 6.50 3.44
N GLY A 20 7.37 6.59 2.11
CA GLY A 20 7.52 7.83 1.36
C GLY A 20 6.29 8.76 1.52
N ARG A 21 6.12 9.73 0.63
CA ARG A 21 5.03 10.73 0.71
C ARG A 21 3.63 10.11 0.84
N ILE A 22 3.35 9.05 0.09
CA ILE A 22 2.04 8.36 0.10
C ILE A 22 1.86 7.61 1.42
N GLY A 23 2.85 6.80 1.83
CA GLY A 23 2.81 6.05 3.09
C GLY A 23 2.63 6.97 4.30
N GLN A 24 3.38 8.10 4.35
CA GLN A 24 3.23 9.10 5.42
C GLN A 24 1.84 9.75 5.43
N SER A 25 1.26 10.08 4.26
CA SER A 25 -0.10 10.62 4.19
C SER A 25 -1.12 9.62 4.72
N THR A 26 -0.97 8.35 4.35
CA THR A 26 -1.81 7.27 4.83
C THR A 26 -1.63 7.02 6.33
N GLY A 27 -0.37 7.07 6.81
CA GLY A 27 -0.05 6.95 8.24
C GLY A 27 -0.67 8.05 9.09
N LYS A 28 -0.66 9.30 8.63
CA LYS A 28 -1.34 10.42 9.31
C LYS A 28 -2.83 10.18 9.46
N ILE A 29 -3.49 9.67 8.43
CA ILE A 29 -4.93 9.35 8.48
C ILE A 29 -5.17 8.21 9.48
N ALA A 30 -4.37 7.15 9.42
CA ALA A 30 -4.47 6.03 10.34
C ALA A 30 -4.28 6.46 11.81
N SER A 31 -3.26 7.28 12.07
CA SER A 31 -3.01 7.85 13.39
C SER A 31 -4.17 8.73 13.88
N ALA A 32 -4.77 9.55 12.99
CA ALA A 32 -5.94 10.36 13.33
C ALA A 32 -7.19 9.51 13.64
N LEU A 33 -7.26 8.28 13.14
CA LEU A 33 -8.27 7.29 13.48
C LEU A 33 -7.94 6.48 14.75
N GLY A 34 -6.85 6.82 15.45
CA GLY A 34 -6.43 6.16 16.70
C GLY A 34 -5.64 4.86 16.48
N MET A 35 -5.16 4.58 15.28
CA MET A 35 -4.33 3.40 15.02
C MET A 35 -2.87 3.66 15.41
N ARG A 36 -2.19 2.66 15.95
CA ARG A 36 -0.72 2.65 16.03
C ARG A 36 -0.17 2.40 14.62
N VAL A 37 0.79 3.20 14.20
CA VAL A 37 1.38 3.11 12.86
C VAL A 37 2.82 2.64 12.98
N LEU A 38 3.14 1.47 12.39
CA LEU A 38 4.50 1.02 12.16
C LEU A 38 4.88 1.24 10.69
N ALA A 39 6.15 1.43 10.42
CA ALA A 39 6.66 1.65 9.08
C ALA A 39 7.94 0.84 8.83
N TYR A 40 8.05 0.30 7.64
CA TYR A 40 9.29 -0.23 7.08
C TYR A 40 9.65 0.54 5.82
N ASP A 41 10.84 1.10 5.79
CA ASP A 41 11.42 1.72 4.61
C ASP A 41 12.95 1.59 4.68
N THR A 42 13.60 1.58 3.52
CA THR A 42 15.07 1.64 3.42
C THR A 42 15.60 3.04 3.71
N LEU A 43 14.77 4.07 3.54
CA LEU A 43 15.09 5.46 3.83
C LEU A 43 14.23 5.98 4.98
N ILE A 44 14.86 6.18 6.12
CA ILE A 44 14.20 6.73 7.31
C ILE A 44 14.23 8.26 7.23
N SER A 45 13.04 8.88 7.17
CA SER A 45 12.91 10.35 7.17
C SER A 45 12.52 10.88 8.54
N ASP A 46 13.01 12.09 8.90
CA ASP A 46 12.63 12.71 10.16
C ASP A 46 11.13 13.05 10.20
N ALA A 47 10.55 13.48 9.07
CA ALA A 47 9.10 13.67 8.98
C ALA A 47 8.31 12.39 9.23
N GLY A 48 8.83 11.24 8.77
CA GLY A 48 8.21 9.93 9.00
C GLY A 48 8.23 9.50 10.47
N LYS A 49 9.33 9.77 11.19
CA LYS A 49 9.46 9.45 12.63
C LYS A 49 8.41 10.11 13.52
N HIS A 50 7.85 11.24 13.09
CA HIS A 50 6.75 11.91 13.81
C HIS A 50 5.37 11.29 13.57
N ILE A 51 5.27 10.35 12.62
CA ILE A 51 4.00 9.75 12.19
C ILE A 51 3.94 8.28 12.58
N ALA A 52 5.08 7.57 12.46
CA ALA A 52 5.16 6.13 12.63
C ALA A 52 6.45 5.72 13.36
N GLU A 53 6.40 4.57 14.00
CA GLU A 53 7.56 3.88 14.51
C GLU A 53 8.19 3.04 13.38
N TYR A 54 9.46 3.30 13.06
CA TYR A 54 10.18 2.47 12.08
C TYR A 54 10.65 1.18 12.71
N VAL A 55 10.30 0.07 12.09
CA VAL A 55 10.60 -1.28 12.58
C VAL A 55 11.16 -2.17 11.45
N PRO A 56 11.82 -3.30 11.78
CA PRO A 56 12.18 -4.30 10.79
C PRO A 56 10.96 -4.89 10.08
N LEU A 57 11.15 -5.37 8.85
CA LEU A 57 10.06 -5.93 8.03
C LEU A 57 9.35 -7.11 8.71
N ASP A 58 10.08 -7.96 9.43
CA ASP A 58 9.49 -9.09 10.17
C ASP A 58 8.54 -8.62 11.29
N SER A 59 8.81 -7.47 11.93
CA SER A 59 7.88 -6.86 12.89
C SER A 59 6.61 -6.39 12.21
N ILE A 60 6.71 -5.79 10.99
CA ILE A 60 5.53 -5.46 10.19
C ILE A 60 4.65 -6.71 10.01
N TYR A 61 5.23 -7.83 9.59
CA TYR A 61 4.46 -9.05 9.38
C TYR A 61 3.82 -9.57 10.67
N SER A 62 4.57 -9.63 11.76
CA SER A 62 4.10 -10.29 12.97
C SER A 62 3.16 -9.45 13.85
N GLU A 63 3.21 -8.14 13.75
CA GLU A 63 2.47 -7.24 14.64
C GLU A 63 1.25 -6.59 13.98
N SER A 64 1.19 -6.52 12.63
CA SER A 64 0.16 -5.76 11.92
C SER A 64 -1.19 -6.46 11.86
N ASP A 65 -2.24 -5.67 12.03
CA ASP A 65 -3.62 -6.08 11.70
C ASP A 65 -4.00 -5.67 10.27
N VAL A 66 -3.38 -4.59 9.77
CA VAL A 66 -3.54 -4.12 8.38
C VAL A 66 -2.18 -3.77 7.82
N ILE A 67 -1.82 -4.31 6.67
CA ILE A 67 -0.58 -3.99 5.95
C ILE A 67 -0.92 -3.31 4.64
N ALA A 68 -0.37 -2.10 4.41
CA ALA A 68 -0.51 -1.36 3.17
C ALA A 68 0.82 -1.24 2.43
N LEU A 69 0.81 -1.53 1.14
CA LEU A 69 1.99 -1.47 0.29
C LEU A 69 2.07 -0.11 -0.40
N HIS A 70 3.15 0.63 -0.12
CA HIS A 70 3.47 1.92 -0.73
C HIS A 70 4.89 1.97 -1.29
N CYS A 71 5.60 0.83 -1.28
CA CYS A 71 6.93 0.71 -1.86
C CYS A 71 6.87 0.62 -3.40
N PRO A 72 7.91 1.10 -4.10
CA PRO A 72 8.05 0.85 -5.53
C PRO A 72 8.37 -0.61 -5.82
N LEU A 73 8.15 -1.03 -7.07
CA LEU A 73 8.55 -2.34 -7.56
C LEU A 73 10.01 -2.30 -7.99
N PHE A 74 10.84 -3.00 -7.26
CA PHE A 74 12.25 -3.29 -7.57
C PHE A 74 12.48 -4.80 -7.52
N PRO A 75 13.62 -5.32 -8.00
CA PRO A 75 13.95 -6.74 -7.85
C PRO A 75 13.81 -7.25 -6.41
N GLU A 76 14.19 -6.43 -5.42
CA GLU A 76 14.20 -6.74 -3.99
C GLU A 76 12.79 -6.71 -3.36
N THR A 77 11.86 -5.95 -3.95
CA THR A 77 10.47 -5.84 -3.45
C THR A 77 9.49 -6.69 -4.23
N LYS A 78 9.90 -7.25 -5.38
CA LYS A 78 9.06 -8.17 -6.15
C LYS A 78 8.73 -9.40 -5.32
N GLY A 79 7.42 -9.68 -5.17
CA GLY A 79 6.93 -10.81 -4.38
C GLY A 79 7.25 -10.68 -2.88
N ILE A 80 7.37 -9.45 -2.37
CA ILE A 80 7.58 -9.20 -0.92
C ILE A 80 6.44 -9.79 -0.09
N ILE A 81 5.24 -9.86 -0.67
CA ILE A 81 4.11 -10.60 -0.13
C ILE A 81 4.00 -11.93 -0.87
N ASN A 82 4.36 -12.99 -0.19
CA ASN A 82 4.40 -14.37 -0.67
C ASN A 82 4.01 -15.32 0.46
N LYS A 83 3.99 -16.61 0.19
CA LYS A 83 3.61 -17.65 1.15
C LYS A 83 4.39 -17.56 2.46
N ASP A 84 5.71 -17.32 2.38
CA ASP A 84 6.57 -17.30 3.57
C ASP A 84 6.34 -16.04 4.42
N SER A 85 6.17 -14.87 3.79
CA SER A 85 5.84 -13.64 4.49
C SER A 85 4.42 -13.69 5.07
N ILE A 86 3.45 -14.22 4.35
CA ILE A 86 2.08 -14.42 4.83
C ILE A 86 2.04 -15.37 6.04
N ALA A 87 2.86 -16.42 6.04
CA ALA A 87 2.94 -17.33 7.18
C ALA A 87 3.34 -16.64 8.49
N LYS A 88 4.19 -15.59 8.41
CA LYS A 88 4.62 -14.78 9.56
C LYS A 88 3.56 -13.78 10.04
N MET A 89 2.57 -13.45 9.22
CA MET A 89 1.54 -12.46 9.55
C MET A 89 0.57 -12.97 10.62
N LYS A 90 -0.14 -12.04 11.25
CA LYS A 90 -1.27 -12.40 12.10
C LYS A 90 -2.36 -13.15 11.33
N ASN A 91 -3.08 -14.03 12.02
CA ASN A 91 -4.30 -14.60 11.45
C ASN A 91 -5.36 -13.50 11.36
N GLY A 92 -6.01 -13.40 10.20
CA GLY A 92 -7.02 -12.37 9.97
C GLY A 92 -6.46 -11.00 9.57
N VAL A 93 -5.20 -10.92 9.16
CA VAL A 93 -4.62 -9.68 8.62
C VAL A 93 -5.36 -9.19 7.38
N ILE A 94 -5.40 -7.88 7.18
CA ILE A 94 -5.94 -7.24 5.98
C ILE A 94 -4.77 -6.71 5.13
N LEU A 95 -4.78 -6.99 3.83
CA LEU A 95 -3.76 -6.52 2.90
C LEU A 95 -4.32 -5.47 1.95
N LEU A 96 -3.57 -4.36 1.78
CA LEU A 96 -3.92 -3.29 0.86
C LEU A 96 -2.76 -3.05 -0.12
N ASN A 97 -3.04 -3.08 -1.42
CA ASN A 97 -2.05 -2.76 -2.44
C ASN A 97 -2.62 -1.78 -3.49
N ASN A 98 -2.16 -0.56 -3.42
CA ASN A 98 -2.40 0.47 -4.42
C ASN A 98 -1.08 0.99 -5.02
N SER A 99 -0.03 0.17 -5.00
CA SER A 99 1.30 0.49 -5.51
C SER A 99 1.59 -0.23 -6.82
N ARG A 100 2.03 -1.50 -6.77
CA ARG A 100 2.30 -2.33 -7.96
C ARG A 100 1.87 -3.78 -7.73
N GLY A 101 1.22 -4.39 -8.73
CA GLY A 101 0.72 -5.77 -8.63
C GLY A 101 1.79 -6.81 -8.29
N PRO A 102 2.95 -6.83 -8.98
CA PRO A 102 3.99 -7.84 -8.74
C PRO A 102 4.69 -7.77 -7.37
N LEU A 103 4.30 -6.85 -6.47
CA LEU A 103 4.70 -6.88 -5.07
C LEU A 103 4.08 -8.08 -4.33
N ILE A 104 2.99 -8.63 -4.85
CA ILE A 104 2.26 -9.76 -4.27
C ILE A 104 2.36 -10.96 -5.22
N VAL A 105 2.63 -12.14 -4.66
CA VAL A 105 2.43 -13.41 -5.36
C VAL A 105 0.94 -13.75 -5.28
N GLU A 106 0.21 -13.55 -6.37
CA GLU A 106 -1.26 -13.59 -6.41
C GLU A 106 -1.83 -14.95 -6.01
N GLN A 107 -1.19 -16.06 -6.41
CA GLN A 107 -1.62 -17.38 -5.99
C GLN A 107 -1.50 -17.58 -4.47
N ASP A 108 -0.39 -17.13 -3.87
CA ASP A 108 -0.18 -17.26 -2.42
C ASP A 108 -1.21 -16.44 -1.63
N LEU A 109 -1.55 -15.24 -2.15
CA LEU A 109 -2.60 -14.41 -1.54
C LEU A 109 -3.98 -15.05 -1.69
N ALA A 110 -4.30 -15.60 -2.85
CA ALA A 110 -5.58 -16.28 -3.07
C ALA A 110 -5.74 -17.49 -2.13
N ASP A 111 -4.68 -18.30 -1.97
CA ASP A 111 -4.67 -19.43 -1.05
C ASP A 111 -4.83 -18.98 0.42
N ALA A 112 -4.21 -17.86 0.78
CA ALA A 112 -4.32 -17.28 2.12
C ALA A 112 -5.72 -16.72 2.42
N LEU A 113 -6.38 -16.11 1.43
CA LEU A 113 -7.77 -15.67 1.54
C LEU A 113 -8.73 -16.87 1.68
N ASN A 114 -8.53 -17.91 0.87
CA ASN A 114 -9.32 -19.12 0.93
C ASN A 114 -9.19 -19.86 2.27
N SER A 115 -8.00 -19.85 2.87
CA SER A 115 -7.77 -20.47 4.18
C SER A 115 -8.19 -19.59 5.37
N GLY A 116 -8.52 -18.32 5.16
CA GLY A 116 -8.82 -17.35 6.21
C GLY A 116 -7.58 -16.82 6.96
N LYS A 117 -6.35 -17.16 6.52
CA LYS A 117 -5.11 -16.59 7.06
C LYS A 117 -5.08 -15.09 6.84
N VAL A 118 -5.48 -14.64 5.64
CA VAL A 118 -5.78 -13.25 5.29
C VAL A 118 -7.30 -13.08 5.31
N ALA A 119 -7.81 -12.13 6.10
CA ALA A 119 -9.25 -11.92 6.24
C ALA A 119 -9.85 -11.22 5.03
N ALA A 120 -9.11 -10.26 4.46
CA ALA A 120 -9.54 -9.49 3.30
C ALA A 120 -8.35 -8.87 2.56
N ALA A 121 -8.53 -8.57 1.28
CA ALA A 121 -7.58 -7.82 0.49
C ALA A 121 -8.27 -6.72 -0.33
N GLY A 122 -7.65 -5.53 -0.40
CA GLY A 122 -8.04 -4.43 -1.27
C GLY A 122 -6.90 -4.11 -2.24
N LEU A 123 -7.11 -4.37 -3.51
CA LEU A 123 -6.08 -4.30 -4.54
C LEU A 123 -6.52 -3.35 -5.65
N ASP A 124 -5.76 -2.27 -5.88
CA ASP A 124 -5.99 -1.39 -7.03
C ASP A 124 -5.11 -1.79 -8.22
N VAL A 125 -4.21 -2.75 -8.01
CA VAL A 125 -3.23 -3.21 -8.98
C VAL A 125 -3.09 -4.72 -8.95
N VAL A 126 -2.83 -5.31 -10.11
CA VAL A 126 -2.58 -6.75 -10.31
C VAL A 126 -1.33 -6.96 -11.15
N SER A 127 -0.81 -8.20 -11.18
CA SER A 127 0.45 -8.53 -11.86
C SER A 127 0.42 -8.26 -13.36
N THR A 128 -0.74 -8.40 -13.98
CA THR A 128 -0.97 -8.12 -15.41
C THR A 128 -2.24 -7.29 -15.57
N GLU A 129 -2.13 -6.14 -16.20
CA GLU A 129 -3.21 -5.20 -16.42
C GLU A 129 -3.46 -5.00 -17.92
N PRO A 130 -4.70 -5.19 -18.39
CA PRO A 130 -5.91 -5.60 -17.69
C PRO A 130 -5.81 -6.99 -17.04
N ILE A 131 -6.55 -7.22 -15.95
CA ILE A 131 -6.57 -8.51 -15.24
C ILE A 131 -7.04 -9.63 -16.18
N HIS A 132 -6.33 -10.75 -16.15
CA HIS A 132 -6.72 -11.94 -16.92
C HIS A 132 -7.85 -12.70 -16.23
N GLY A 133 -8.73 -13.33 -17.02
CA GLY A 133 -9.91 -14.03 -16.51
C GLY A 133 -9.61 -15.28 -15.69
N ASP A 134 -8.38 -15.81 -15.75
CA ASP A 134 -7.88 -16.94 -14.97
C ASP A 134 -7.09 -16.52 -13.71
N ASN A 135 -7.04 -15.22 -13.41
CA ASN A 135 -6.35 -14.73 -12.23
C ASN A 135 -7.00 -15.29 -10.95
N PRO A 136 -6.23 -15.96 -10.06
CA PRO A 136 -6.77 -16.65 -8.89
C PRO A 136 -7.49 -15.72 -7.90
N LEU A 137 -7.16 -14.43 -7.90
CA LEU A 137 -7.78 -13.44 -7.03
C LEU A 137 -9.24 -13.15 -7.37
N LEU A 138 -9.67 -13.41 -8.63
CA LEU A 138 -11.06 -13.20 -9.05
C LEU A 138 -12.05 -14.16 -8.36
N ALA A 139 -11.57 -15.33 -7.96
CA ALA A 139 -12.36 -16.34 -7.26
C ALA A 139 -12.13 -16.33 -5.74
N ALA A 140 -11.16 -15.56 -5.24
CA ALA A 140 -10.83 -15.53 -3.83
C ALA A 140 -11.89 -14.76 -3.01
N PRO A 141 -12.28 -15.25 -1.83
CA PRO A 141 -13.24 -14.55 -0.98
C PRO A 141 -12.65 -13.25 -0.42
N ASN A 142 -13.51 -12.27 -0.14
CA ASN A 142 -13.13 -11.01 0.50
C ASN A 142 -11.99 -10.23 -0.21
N CYS A 143 -11.86 -10.41 -1.52
CA CYS A 143 -10.91 -9.70 -2.36
C CYS A 143 -11.62 -8.63 -3.19
N ILE A 144 -11.32 -7.37 -2.94
CA ILE A 144 -11.84 -6.25 -3.73
C ILE A 144 -10.74 -5.80 -4.68
N ILE A 145 -11.02 -5.81 -5.98
CA ILE A 145 -10.09 -5.38 -7.02
C ILE A 145 -10.68 -4.19 -7.76
N THR A 146 -9.91 -3.11 -7.88
CA THR A 146 -10.25 -1.93 -8.67
C THR A 146 -9.27 -1.78 -9.83
N PRO A 147 -9.68 -1.19 -10.99
CA PRO A 147 -8.89 -1.23 -12.21
C PRO A 147 -7.84 -0.11 -12.28
N HIS A 148 -6.92 -0.07 -11.30
CA HIS A 148 -5.80 0.88 -11.21
C HIS A 148 -6.27 2.34 -11.28
N ILE A 149 -7.18 2.71 -10.37
CA ILE A 149 -7.86 4.01 -10.36
C ILE A 149 -7.58 4.87 -9.13
N SER A 150 -6.60 4.53 -8.29
CA SER A 150 -6.23 5.32 -7.11
C SER A 150 -5.81 6.77 -7.46
N TRP A 151 -5.45 7.02 -8.72
CA TRP A 151 -5.12 8.35 -9.26
C TRP A 151 -6.35 9.13 -9.77
N ALA A 152 -7.49 8.48 -9.95
CA ALA A 152 -8.65 8.99 -10.69
C ALA A 152 -9.51 10.07 -10.01
N PRO A 153 -9.41 10.41 -8.69
CA PRO A 153 -10.17 11.50 -8.11
C PRO A 153 -10.00 12.79 -8.91
N LYS A 154 -11.08 13.55 -9.07
CA LYS A 154 -11.10 14.80 -9.85
C LYS A 154 -9.99 15.76 -9.42
N GLU A 155 -9.82 15.92 -8.11
CA GLU A 155 -8.83 16.79 -7.50
C GLU A 155 -7.40 16.34 -7.80
N SER A 156 -7.15 15.04 -7.84
CA SER A 156 -5.84 14.47 -8.19
C SER A 156 -5.52 14.70 -9.66
N ARG A 157 -6.48 14.48 -10.56
CA ARG A 157 -6.34 14.74 -11.99
C ARG A 157 -6.10 16.23 -12.26
N GLN A 158 -6.82 17.12 -11.58
CA GLN A 158 -6.61 18.55 -11.71
C GLN A 158 -5.19 18.94 -11.30
N ARG A 159 -4.71 18.46 -10.14
CA ARG A 159 -3.32 18.73 -9.71
C ARG A 159 -2.27 18.23 -10.68
N ILE A 160 -2.48 17.06 -11.31
CA ILE A 160 -1.55 16.53 -12.33
C ILE A 160 -1.55 17.45 -13.55
N MET A 161 -2.72 17.90 -14.02
CA MET A 161 -2.82 18.80 -15.16
C MET A 161 -2.16 20.15 -14.87
N ASP A 162 -2.42 20.74 -13.70
CA ASP A 162 -1.84 22.02 -13.30
C ASP A 162 -0.31 21.90 -13.24
N CYS A 163 0.21 20.85 -12.60
CA CYS A 163 1.64 20.59 -12.53
C CYS A 163 2.26 20.38 -13.94
N THR A 164 1.57 19.68 -14.83
CA THR A 164 2.04 19.47 -16.20
C THR A 164 2.12 20.77 -16.97
N ILE A 165 1.09 21.62 -16.86
CA ILE A 165 1.08 22.94 -17.48
C ILE A 165 2.25 23.81 -16.98
N GLU A 166 2.47 23.82 -15.65
CA GLU A 166 3.58 24.55 -15.06
C GLU A 166 4.94 24.01 -15.54
N ASN A 167 5.13 22.69 -15.56
CA ASN A 167 6.38 22.09 -16.05
C ASN A 167 6.67 22.48 -17.49
N VAL A 168 5.65 22.46 -18.37
CA VAL A 168 5.82 22.89 -19.77
C VAL A 168 6.17 24.37 -19.85
N ARG A 169 5.49 25.23 -19.09
CA ARG A 169 5.77 26.67 -19.07
C ARG A 169 7.22 26.93 -18.64
N TYR A 170 7.65 26.39 -17.51
CA TYR A 170 9.02 26.58 -17.01
C TYR A 170 10.09 25.99 -17.95
N TYR A 171 9.75 24.88 -18.63
CA TYR A 171 10.64 24.33 -19.64
C TYR A 171 10.83 25.29 -20.84
N THR A 172 9.75 25.95 -21.31
CA THR A 172 9.83 26.92 -22.41
C THR A 172 10.49 28.25 -22.01
N GLU A 173 10.59 28.54 -20.73
CA GLU A 173 11.28 29.71 -20.17
C GLU A 173 12.73 29.38 -19.78
N ASP A 174 13.30 28.25 -20.21
CA ASP A 174 14.64 27.77 -19.87
C ASP A 174 14.92 27.62 -18.35
N HIS A 175 13.89 27.44 -17.56
CA HIS A 175 13.95 27.20 -16.11
C HIS A 175 13.23 25.92 -15.69
N PRO A 176 13.64 24.74 -16.19
CA PRO A 176 12.93 23.50 -15.94
C PRO A 176 12.83 23.19 -14.45
N VAL A 177 11.61 22.82 -14.00
CA VAL A 177 11.31 22.41 -12.63
C VAL A 177 10.92 20.92 -12.60
N ASN A 178 10.99 20.29 -11.43
CA ASN A 178 10.67 18.88 -11.23
C ASN A 178 11.51 17.93 -12.12
N VAL A 179 12.75 18.31 -12.43
CA VAL A 179 13.67 17.47 -13.19
C VAL A 179 14.10 16.28 -12.34
N ILE A 180 13.95 15.06 -12.87
CA ILE A 180 14.24 13.82 -12.16
C ILE A 180 15.50 13.09 -12.67
N ASN A 181 16.04 13.51 -13.79
CA ASN A 181 17.25 12.99 -14.42
C ASN A 181 18.22 14.16 -14.63
N ASN A 182 19.17 14.28 -13.73
CA ASN A 182 20.33 15.17 -13.89
C ASN A 182 21.49 14.42 -14.54
#